data_8eca133d0a554c36fa7c5175837c0859
#
_entry.id   8eca133d0a554c36fa7c5175837c0859
#
_cell.length_a   1.000
_cell.length_b   1.000
_cell.length_c   1.000
_cell.angle_alpha   90.00
_cell.angle_beta   90.00
_cell.angle_gamma   90.00
#
_symmetry.space_group_name_H-M   'P 1'
#
loop_
_entity.id
_entity.type
_entity.pdbx_description
1 polymer ?
#
loop_
_entity_poly.entity_id
_entity_poly.type
_entity_poly.pdbx_seq_one_letter_code
_entity_poly.pdbx_strand_id
1 'polypeptide(L)'
;MLEDCLEAQFEFTGCKIALICDGRILTILRDDKPTIPYPNMWDLPGGGREGNETPFECVSREVYEELNIQLSKEEVIWSGIYPSMLDGNKKSVFLVGQLTQEQFESIVFGDEGQSYKLVSLEEFLTSDRVIPQLQERVRDYVEKKLG
;
A
#
# COMPACT_ATOMS: atom_id res chain seq x y z
N MET A 1 1.73 -15.02 11.84
CA MET A 1 2.47 -14.00 12.59
C MET A 1 2.94 -12.91 11.65
N LEU A 2 2.91 -11.68 12.11
CA LEU A 2 3.30 -10.52 11.29
C LEU A 2 4.74 -10.64 10.78
N GLU A 3 5.68 -10.98 11.65
CA GLU A 3 7.08 -11.10 11.27
C GLU A 3 7.29 -12.16 10.18
N ASP A 4 6.60 -13.28 10.30
CA ASP A 4 6.70 -14.33 9.30
C ASP A 4 6.23 -13.86 7.94
N CYS A 5 5.13 -13.09 7.90
CA CYS A 5 4.61 -12.55 6.65
C CYS A 5 5.60 -11.55 6.03
N LEU A 6 6.20 -10.69 6.86
CA LEU A 6 7.13 -9.67 6.37
C LEU A 6 8.40 -10.25 5.76
N GLU A 7 8.87 -11.36 6.30
CA GLU A 7 10.17 -11.95 5.90
C GLU A 7 10.05 -13.22 5.10
N ALA A 8 8.85 -13.75 4.91
CA ALA A 8 8.67 -15.02 4.22
C ALA A 8 8.99 -14.90 2.73
N GLN A 9 9.62 -15.95 2.21
CA GLN A 9 9.87 -16.07 0.79
C GLN A 9 8.90 -17.09 0.21
N PHE A 10 7.67 -16.66 0.02
CA PHE A 10 6.64 -17.46 -0.65
C PHE A 10 6.28 -16.77 -1.97
N GLU A 11 5.54 -17.48 -2.81
CA GLU A 11 5.13 -16.90 -4.08
C GLU A 11 4.08 -15.82 -3.90
N PHE A 12 4.42 -14.59 -4.23
CA PHE A 12 3.48 -13.47 -4.26
C PHE A 12 3.89 -12.53 -5.38
N THR A 13 2.92 -11.78 -5.91
CA THR A 13 3.15 -10.92 -7.08
C THR A 13 3.57 -9.52 -6.71
N GLY A 14 3.17 -9.05 -5.54
CA GLY A 14 3.49 -7.69 -5.12
C GLY A 14 2.99 -7.40 -3.72
N CYS A 15 3.29 -6.20 -3.25
CA CYS A 15 2.92 -5.77 -1.90
C CYS A 15 2.49 -4.31 -1.91
N LYS A 16 1.33 -4.03 -1.32
CA LYS A 16 0.82 -2.67 -1.10
C LYS A 16 0.81 -2.38 0.40
N ILE A 17 0.90 -1.11 0.75
CA ILE A 17 0.88 -0.70 2.15
C ILE A 17 -0.04 0.50 2.37
N ALA A 18 -0.85 0.42 3.42
CA ALA A 18 -1.62 1.57 3.90
C ALA A 18 -0.81 2.26 4.98
N LEU A 19 -0.26 3.42 4.66
CA LEU A 19 0.51 4.23 5.61
C LEU A 19 -0.43 5.21 6.29
N ILE A 20 -0.58 5.06 7.61
CA ILE A 20 -1.54 5.82 8.40
C ILE A 20 -0.82 6.87 9.24
N CYS A 21 -1.26 8.12 9.08
CA CYS A 21 -0.72 9.28 9.77
C CYS A 21 -1.89 10.00 10.45
N ASP A 22 -1.94 9.94 11.78
CA ASP A 22 -2.99 10.60 12.58
C ASP A 22 -4.42 10.31 12.07
N GLY A 23 -4.70 9.02 11.85
CA GLY A 23 -6.02 8.58 11.41
C GLY A 23 -6.33 8.82 9.94
N ARG A 24 -5.35 9.30 9.17
CA ARG A 24 -5.50 9.52 7.73
C ARG A 24 -4.57 8.58 6.97
N ILE A 25 -4.96 8.22 5.78
CA ILE A 25 -4.23 7.25 4.97
C ILE A 25 -3.61 7.94 3.75
N LEU A 26 -2.35 7.59 3.46
CA LEU A 26 -1.63 8.17 2.33
C LEU A 26 -2.05 7.49 1.03
N THR A 27 -2.47 8.30 0.07
CA THR A 27 -2.94 7.82 -1.22
C THR A 27 -2.12 8.43 -2.35
N ILE A 28 -2.03 7.70 -3.46
CA ILE A 28 -1.34 8.13 -4.67
C ILE A 28 -2.32 8.07 -5.84
N LEU A 29 -2.46 9.17 -6.57
CA LEU A 29 -3.32 9.19 -7.75
C LEU A 29 -2.57 8.61 -8.94
N ARG A 30 -3.09 7.51 -9.50
CA ARG A 30 -2.49 6.84 -10.66
C ARG A 30 -2.56 7.74 -11.89
N ASP A 31 -1.63 7.52 -12.81
CA ASP A 31 -1.63 8.24 -14.09
C ASP A 31 -2.94 8.00 -14.84
N ASP A 32 -3.34 8.99 -15.63
CA ASP A 32 -4.55 8.91 -16.45
C ASP A 32 -4.17 8.43 -17.85
N LYS A 33 -3.83 7.13 -17.96
CA LYS A 33 -3.39 6.51 -19.20
C LYS A 33 -4.23 5.27 -19.48
N PRO A 34 -4.74 5.10 -20.72
CA PRO A 34 -5.54 3.92 -21.02
C PRO A 34 -4.75 2.61 -21.04
N THR A 35 -3.42 2.70 -21.00
CA THR A 35 -2.54 1.52 -21.07
C THR A 35 -2.25 0.89 -19.71
N ILE A 36 -2.70 1.50 -18.60
CA ILE A 36 -2.45 0.97 -17.27
C ILE A 36 -3.76 0.56 -16.60
N PRO A 37 -3.71 -0.39 -15.63
CA PRO A 37 -4.90 -0.73 -14.84
C PRO A 37 -5.31 0.44 -13.95
N TYR A 38 -6.61 0.60 -13.72
CA TYR A 38 -7.17 1.60 -12.81
C TYR A 38 -6.66 3.02 -13.08
N PRO A 39 -6.74 3.53 -14.32
CA PRO A 39 -6.22 4.86 -14.61
C PRO A 39 -6.99 5.93 -13.83
N ASN A 40 -6.25 6.96 -13.39
CA ASN A 40 -6.83 8.11 -12.70
C ASN A 40 -7.62 7.76 -11.43
N MET A 41 -7.26 6.66 -10.78
CA MET A 41 -7.86 6.25 -9.50
C MET A 41 -6.83 6.37 -8.38
N TRP A 42 -7.33 6.50 -7.16
CA TRP A 42 -6.48 6.58 -5.98
C TRP A 42 -6.04 5.18 -5.55
N ASP A 43 -4.75 5.04 -5.38
CA ASP A 43 -4.03 3.82 -5.06
C ASP A 43 -3.27 4.00 -3.75
N LEU A 44 -2.65 2.94 -3.28
CA LEU A 44 -1.76 2.96 -2.13
C LEU A 44 -0.32 2.70 -2.59
N PRO A 45 0.67 3.13 -1.80
CA PRO A 45 2.07 2.86 -2.13
C PRO A 45 2.35 1.36 -2.21
N GLY A 46 3.34 0.99 -3.04
CA GLY A 46 3.73 -0.39 -3.24
C GLY A 46 3.68 -0.78 -4.70
N GLY A 47 4.00 -2.01 -4.99
CA GLY A 47 4.03 -2.47 -6.37
C GLY A 47 4.50 -3.91 -6.51
N GLY A 48 5.01 -4.24 -7.67
CA GLY A 48 5.39 -5.61 -8.02
C GLY A 48 6.67 -6.08 -7.35
N ARG A 49 6.68 -7.37 -7.03
CA ARG A 49 7.85 -8.03 -6.48
C ARG A 49 8.95 -8.15 -7.53
N GLU A 50 10.19 -7.94 -7.11
CA GLU A 50 11.35 -8.17 -7.96
C GLU A 50 12.20 -9.30 -7.37
N GLY A 51 12.57 -10.27 -8.22
CA GLY A 51 13.38 -11.39 -7.79
C GLY A 51 12.78 -12.12 -6.60
N ASN A 52 13.59 -12.39 -5.59
CA ASN A 52 13.19 -13.12 -4.40
C ASN A 52 12.93 -12.23 -3.20
N GLU A 53 12.48 -10.99 -3.42
CA GLU A 53 12.17 -10.08 -2.33
C GLU A 53 11.17 -10.68 -1.35
N THR A 54 11.36 -10.41 -0.06
CA THR A 54 10.32 -10.64 0.94
C THR A 54 9.26 -9.55 0.79
N PRO A 55 8.07 -9.71 1.37
CA PRO A 55 7.07 -8.64 1.33
C PRO A 55 7.59 -7.29 1.83
N PHE A 56 8.35 -7.28 2.92
CA PHE A 56 8.89 -6.02 3.43
C PHE A 56 9.92 -5.43 2.47
N GLU A 57 10.81 -6.24 1.91
CA GLU A 57 11.79 -5.75 0.94
C GLU A 57 11.10 -5.14 -0.28
N CYS A 58 10.06 -5.81 -0.77
CA CYS A 58 9.29 -5.34 -1.92
C CYS A 58 8.65 -3.98 -1.65
N VAL A 59 7.90 -3.86 -0.56
CA VAL A 59 7.20 -2.61 -0.26
C VAL A 59 8.17 -1.50 0.13
N SER A 60 9.25 -1.84 0.83
CA SER A 60 10.26 -0.86 1.23
C SER A 60 10.92 -0.23 0.01
N ARG A 61 11.27 -1.06 -0.98
CA ARG A 61 11.84 -0.58 -2.24
C ARG A 61 10.86 0.31 -2.99
N GLU A 62 9.61 -0.14 -3.13
CA GLU A 62 8.59 0.62 -3.87
C GLU A 62 8.28 1.96 -3.18
N VAL A 63 8.16 1.97 -1.86
CA VAL A 63 7.90 3.21 -1.12
C VAL A 63 9.06 4.19 -1.27
N TYR A 64 10.28 3.68 -1.26
CA TYR A 64 11.44 4.54 -1.46
C TYR A 64 11.44 5.14 -2.88
N GLU A 65 11.16 4.33 -3.89
CA GLU A 65 11.08 4.80 -5.26
C GLU A 65 9.96 5.83 -5.48
N GLU A 66 8.80 5.61 -4.87
CA GLU A 66 7.64 6.47 -5.08
C GLU A 66 7.65 7.74 -4.23
N LEU A 67 8.17 7.67 -3.01
CA LEU A 67 7.99 8.72 -2.01
C LEU A 67 9.29 9.19 -1.36
N ASN A 68 10.39 8.50 -1.63
CA ASN A 68 11.70 8.77 -1.02
C ASN A 68 11.67 8.65 0.52
N ILE A 69 10.86 7.72 1.03
CA ILE A 69 10.78 7.41 2.45
C ILE A 69 11.40 6.04 2.70
N GLN A 70 12.24 5.94 3.73
CA GLN A 70 12.76 4.65 4.18
C GLN A 70 11.86 4.11 5.28
N LEU A 71 11.23 2.96 5.01
CA LEU A 71 10.40 2.29 6.00
C LEU A 71 11.28 1.43 6.91
N SER A 72 10.85 1.27 8.17
CA SER A 72 11.42 0.28 9.07
C SER A 72 10.35 -0.76 9.40
N LYS A 73 10.80 -1.97 9.74
CA LYS A 73 9.87 -3.06 10.05
C LYS A 73 9.00 -2.74 11.25
N GLU A 74 9.52 -1.98 12.20
CA GLU A 74 8.80 -1.60 13.41
C GLU A 74 7.60 -0.72 13.12
N GLU A 75 7.58 -0.06 11.97
CA GLU A 75 6.46 0.78 11.57
C GLU A 75 5.30 -0.01 11.00
N VAL A 76 5.53 -1.28 10.62
CA VAL A 76 4.46 -2.14 10.07
C VAL A 76 3.71 -2.79 11.23
N ILE A 77 2.38 -2.62 11.24
CA ILE A 77 1.55 -3.04 12.37
C ILE A 77 0.53 -4.12 12.03
N TRP A 78 0.35 -4.45 10.74
CA TRP A 78 -0.62 -5.46 10.33
C TRP A 78 -0.29 -5.98 8.94
N SER A 79 -0.65 -7.22 8.67
CA SER A 79 -0.46 -7.81 7.35
C SER A 79 -1.61 -8.75 7.00
N GLY A 80 -1.84 -8.92 5.70
CA GLY A 80 -2.80 -9.87 5.18
C GLY A 80 -2.38 -10.36 3.80
N ILE A 81 -2.88 -11.53 3.42
CA ILE A 81 -2.62 -12.11 2.10
C ILE A 81 -3.95 -12.14 1.35
N TYR A 82 -3.91 -11.70 0.10
CA TYR A 82 -5.11 -11.53 -0.72
C TYR A 82 -4.86 -12.05 -2.14
N PRO A 83 -5.92 -12.32 -2.89
CA PRO A 83 -5.75 -12.56 -4.33
C PRO A 83 -5.14 -11.33 -4.99
N SER A 84 -4.25 -11.53 -5.95
CA SER A 84 -3.67 -10.42 -6.71
C SER A 84 -4.77 -9.67 -7.46
N MET A 85 -4.67 -8.35 -7.53
CA MET A 85 -5.66 -7.52 -8.23
C MET A 85 -5.67 -7.77 -9.75
N LEU A 86 -4.55 -8.22 -10.30
CA LEU A 86 -4.42 -8.45 -11.74
C LEU A 86 -4.62 -9.92 -12.14
N ASP A 87 -4.41 -10.85 -11.20
CA ASP A 87 -4.58 -12.28 -11.44
C ASP A 87 -5.01 -12.95 -10.14
N GLY A 88 -6.29 -13.24 -10.02
CA GLY A 88 -6.88 -13.81 -8.81
C GLY A 88 -6.35 -15.18 -8.41
N ASN A 89 -5.64 -15.88 -9.32
CA ASN A 89 -5.03 -17.17 -8.99
C ASN A 89 -3.68 -17.02 -8.30
N LYS A 90 -3.16 -15.81 -8.21
CA LYS A 90 -1.89 -15.51 -7.56
C LYS A 90 -2.15 -14.72 -6.28
N LYS A 91 -1.14 -14.67 -5.41
CA LYS A 91 -1.27 -14.00 -4.11
C LYS A 91 -0.58 -12.65 -4.14
N SER A 92 -1.12 -11.71 -3.39
CA SER A 92 -0.47 -10.43 -3.10
C SER A 92 -0.50 -10.20 -1.60
N VAL A 93 0.39 -9.33 -1.11
CA VAL A 93 0.50 -9.02 0.31
C VAL A 93 0.02 -7.60 0.53
N PHE A 94 -0.72 -7.39 1.61
CA PHE A 94 -1.17 -6.08 2.03
C PHE A 94 -0.67 -5.82 3.43
N LEU A 95 -0.01 -4.69 3.61
CA LEU A 95 0.53 -4.27 4.89
C LEU A 95 -0.14 -2.98 5.35
N VAL A 96 -0.17 -2.77 6.66
CA VAL A 96 -0.56 -1.50 7.24
C VAL A 96 0.61 -1.01 8.08
N GLY A 97 0.98 0.24 7.91
CA GLY A 97 2.11 0.81 8.62
C GLY A 97 1.79 2.20 9.15
N GLN A 98 2.66 2.68 10.02
CA GLN A 98 2.54 4.01 10.61
C GLN A 98 3.44 4.98 9.87
N LEU A 99 2.93 6.18 9.64
CA LEU A 99 3.66 7.27 9.02
C LEU A 99 3.61 8.48 9.95
N THR A 100 4.76 9.06 10.27
CA THR A 100 4.77 10.27 11.09
C THR A 100 4.48 11.48 10.22
N GLN A 101 4.04 12.57 10.84
CA GLN A 101 3.85 13.84 10.13
C GLN A 101 5.16 14.32 9.51
N GLU A 102 6.26 14.12 10.23
CA GLU A 102 7.59 14.48 9.73
C GLU A 102 7.96 13.70 8.48
N GLN A 103 7.70 12.39 8.46
CA GLN A 103 7.91 11.58 7.25
C GLN A 103 7.05 12.06 6.10
N PHE A 104 5.77 12.36 6.37
CA PHE A 104 4.88 12.87 5.33
C PHE A 104 5.42 14.17 4.73
N GLU A 105 5.89 15.08 5.58
CA GLU A 105 6.43 16.35 5.10
C GLU A 105 7.74 16.20 4.34
N SER A 106 8.44 15.08 4.52
CA SER A 106 9.69 14.81 3.84
C SER A 106 9.53 14.15 2.47
N ILE A 107 8.31 13.84 2.05
CA ILE A 107 8.06 13.14 0.78
C ILE A 107 8.64 13.90 -0.39
N VAL A 108 9.39 13.17 -1.23
CA VAL A 108 9.80 13.64 -2.54
C VAL A 108 9.12 12.70 -3.54
N PHE A 109 8.07 13.19 -4.19
CA PHE A 109 7.24 12.37 -5.06
C PHE A 109 8.01 11.97 -6.31
N GLY A 110 7.93 10.68 -6.67
CA GLY A 110 8.66 10.14 -7.82
C GLY A 110 7.96 10.43 -9.15
N ASP A 111 8.40 9.73 -10.19
CA ASP A 111 7.96 9.99 -11.56
C ASP A 111 6.65 9.33 -11.93
N GLU A 112 6.22 8.31 -11.18
CA GLU A 112 4.96 7.61 -11.44
C GLU A 112 3.84 8.21 -10.61
N GLY A 113 2.67 8.36 -11.24
CA GLY A 113 1.50 8.93 -10.60
C GLY A 113 1.42 10.43 -10.79
N GLN A 114 0.24 10.99 -10.51
CA GLN A 114 -0.04 12.41 -10.73
C GLN A 114 0.17 13.25 -9.47
N SER A 115 -0.18 12.69 -8.30
CA SER A 115 -0.08 13.41 -7.02
C SER A 115 -0.29 12.43 -5.86
N TYR A 116 -0.14 12.94 -4.65
CA TYR A 116 -0.39 12.17 -3.43
C TYR A 116 -1.08 13.05 -2.41
N LYS A 117 -1.83 12.43 -1.49
CA LYS A 117 -2.46 13.17 -0.39
C LYS A 117 -2.87 12.25 0.74
N LEU A 118 -3.04 12.82 1.92
CA LEU A 118 -3.66 12.13 3.05
C LEU A 118 -5.17 12.36 3.00
N VAL A 119 -5.93 11.28 3.19
CA VAL A 119 -7.40 11.36 3.29
C VAL A 119 -7.83 10.63 4.54
N SER A 120 -9.01 10.97 5.08
CA SER A 120 -9.55 10.24 6.22
C SER A 120 -9.84 8.80 5.84
N LEU A 121 -9.84 7.90 6.82
CA LEU A 121 -10.23 6.51 6.57
C LEU A 121 -11.63 6.43 6.01
N GLU A 122 -12.56 7.25 6.51
CA GLU A 122 -13.92 7.28 6.00
C GLU A 122 -13.97 7.65 4.52
N GLU A 123 -13.27 8.71 4.14
CA GLU A 123 -13.21 9.12 2.73
C GLU A 123 -12.61 8.01 1.87
N PHE A 124 -11.52 7.38 2.32
CA PHE A 124 -10.89 6.29 1.58
C PHE A 124 -11.88 5.13 1.36
N LEU A 125 -12.63 4.77 2.38
CA LEU A 125 -13.53 3.61 2.32
C LEU A 125 -14.82 3.87 1.55
N THR A 126 -15.20 5.13 1.33
CA THR A 126 -16.46 5.46 0.67
C THR A 126 -16.31 6.08 -0.72
N SER A 127 -15.10 6.47 -1.11
CA SER A 127 -14.89 7.12 -2.40
C SER A 127 -15.00 6.13 -3.57
N ASP A 128 -15.69 6.53 -4.63
CA ASP A 128 -15.78 5.73 -5.86
C ASP A 128 -14.54 5.91 -6.75
N ARG A 129 -13.60 6.75 -6.34
CA ARG A 129 -12.34 6.99 -7.06
C ARG A 129 -11.17 6.22 -6.46
N VAL A 130 -11.40 5.41 -5.43
CA VAL A 130 -10.39 4.53 -4.82
C VAL A 130 -10.54 3.12 -5.40
N ILE A 131 -9.41 2.45 -5.64
CA ILE A 131 -9.43 1.07 -6.14
C ILE A 131 -10.19 0.18 -5.15
N PRO A 132 -11.28 -0.50 -5.59
CA PRO A 132 -12.18 -1.21 -4.66
C PRO A 132 -11.50 -2.33 -3.86
N GLN A 133 -10.57 -3.06 -4.45
CA GLN A 133 -9.86 -4.13 -3.75
C GLN A 133 -9.07 -3.59 -2.57
N LEU A 134 -8.52 -2.38 -2.70
CA LEU A 134 -7.77 -1.76 -1.60
C LEU A 134 -8.70 -1.28 -0.49
N GLN A 135 -9.89 -0.80 -0.84
CA GLN A 135 -10.91 -0.45 0.16
C GLN A 135 -11.27 -1.68 1.00
N GLU A 136 -11.45 -2.83 0.35
CA GLU A 136 -11.76 -4.08 1.04
C GLU A 136 -10.67 -4.46 2.04
N ARG A 137 -9.40 -4.36 1.62
CA ARG A 137 -8.28 -4.71 2.47
C ARG A 137 -8.14 -3.78 3.66
N VAL A 138 -8.32 -2.49 3.46
CA VAL A 138 -8.30 -1.51 4.56
C VAL A 138 -9.48 -1.76 5.51
N ARG A 139 -10.65 -2.08 4.97
CA ARG A 139 -11.81 -2.40 5.80
C ARG A 139 -11.54 -3.61 6.69
N ASP A 140 -10.91 -4.65 6.15
CA ASP A 140 -10.53 -5.83 6.94
C ASP A 140 -9.63 -5.45 8.11
N TYR A 141 -8.64 -4.60 7.86
CA TYR A 141 -7.76 -4.12 8.93
C TYR A 141 -8.54 -3.38 10.00
N VAL A 142 -9.39 -2.46 9.61
CA VAL A 142 -10.18 -1.66 10.55
C VAL A 142 -11.08 -2.55 11.40
N GLU A 143 -11.77 -3.51 10.79
CA GLU A 143 -12.67 -4.42 11.50
C GLU A 143 -11.91 -5.32 12.47
N LYS A 144 -10.77 -5.87 12.07
CA LYS A 144 -9.99 -6.74 12.94
C LYS A 144 -9.34 -6.00 14.09
N LYS A 145 -8.95 -4.74 13.86
CA LYS A 145 -8.38 -3.92 14.91
C LYS A 145 -9.42 -3.57 15.98
N LEU A 146 -10.66 -3.36 15.58
CA LEU A 146 -11.75 -2.97 16.48
C LEU A 146 -12.47 -4.18 17.09
N GLY A 147 -12.33 -5.34 16.45
CA GLY A 147 -12.91 -6.59 16.92
C GLY A 147 -12.01 -7.35 17.93
#